data_805cc66c29cfc5e21dd8a3a113e2ffc3
#
_entry.id   805cc66c29cfc5e21dd8a3a113e2ffc3
#
_cell.length_a   1.000
_cell.length_b   1.000
_cell.length_c   1.000
_cell.angle_alpha   90.00
_cell.angle_beta   90.00
_cell.angle_gamma   90.00
#
_symmetry.space_group_name_H-M   'P 1'
#
loop_
_entity.id
_entity.type
_entity.pdbx_description
1 polymer ?
#
loop_
_entity_poly.entity_id
_entity_poly.type
_entity_poly.pdbx_seq_one_letter_code
_entity_poly.pdbx_strand_id
1 'polypeptide(L)'
;MCRKGDALRNLYKELGVESILLIEDDPWSRDSLSTFFRIMECRMQSAENAMEAIAAVSRNRFDLILCEYQLPGMKGLTLLKMLGNIHPGAVQFLLTSYPVQKLAEEAARSGIHEVIRKPFTMDTLEESLMRYFPRVRQEGRDLVGAH
;
A
#
# COMPACT_ATOMS: atom_id res chain seq x y z
N MET A 1 22.42 19.50 -1.34
CA MET A 1 21.09 19.95 -0.95
C MET A 1 20.02 19.03 -1.54
N CYS A 2 19.28 18.36 -0.69
CA CYS A 2 18.34 17.33 -1.11
C CYS A 2 16.93 17.87 -1.33
N ARG A 3 16.78 18.81 -2.24
CA ARG A 3 15.48 19.39 -2.55
C ARG A 3 14.49 18.35 -3.09
N LYS A 4 15.01 17.39 -3.85
CA LYS A 4 14.21 16.31 -4.38
C LYS A 4 13.66 15.41 -3.26
N GLY A 5 14.50 15.10 -2.26
CA GLY A 5 14.10 14.32 -1.11
C GLY A 5 13.06 15.02 -0.26
N ASP A 6 13.22 16.32 -0.07
CA ASP A 6 12.26 17.13 0.69
C ASP A 6 10.92 17.23 -0.02
N ALA A 7 10.93 17.39 -1.33
CA ALA A 7 9.71 17.42 -2.15
C ALA A 7 8.94 16.10 -2.07
N LEU A 8 9.65 14.96 -2.11
CA LEU A 8 9.05 13.65 -1.99
C LEU A 8 8.45 13.41 -0.61
N ARG A 9 9.16 13.80 0.46
CA ARG A 9 8.62 13.69 1.82
C ARG A 9 7.36 14.54 1.98
N ASN A 10 7.38 15.74 1.44
CA ASN A 10 6.21 16.61 1.46
C ASN A 10 5.04 16.01 0.68
N LEU A 11 5.31 15.36 -0.45
CA LEU A 11 4.27 14.71 -1.24
C LEU A 11 3.55 13.63 -0.42
N TYR A 12 4.30 12.75 0.24
CA TYR A 12 3.70 11.69 1.07
C TYR A 12 2.85 12.27 2.20
N LYS A 13 3.36 13.31 2.84
CA LYS A 13 2.66 13.99 3.92
C LYS A 13 1.37 14.65 3.41
N GLU A 14 1.44 15.34 2.29
CA GLU A 14 0.28 16.00 1.68
C GLU A 14 -0.79 15.00 1.24
N LEU A 15 -0.36 13.84 0.74
CA LEU A 15 -1.29 12.78 0.36
C LEU A 15 -1.91 12.08 1.56
N GLY A 16 -1.32 12.24 2.74
CA GLY A 16 -1.78 11.57 3.94
C GLY A 16 -1.29 10.14 4.08
N VAL A 17 -0.18 9.80 3.40
CA VAL A 17 0.43 8.47 3.49
C VAL A 17 1.41 8.49 4.66
N GLU A 18 0.93 8.20 5.84
CA GLU A 18 1.73 8.27 7.07
C GLU A 18 2.06 6.90 7.65
N SER A 19 1.22 5.90 7.41
CA SER A 19 1.39 4.58 8.00
C SER A 19 1.17 3.49 6.94
N ILE A 20 2.17 2.64 6.77
CA ILE A 20 2.21 1.64 5.70
C ILE A 20 2.47 0.25 6.28
N LEU A 21 1.68 -0.72 5.86
CA LEU A 21 1.93 -2.14 6.09
C LEU A 21 2.46 -2.74 4.80
N LEU A 22 3.65 -3.33 4.86
CA LEU A 22 4.26 -4.02 3.73
C LEU A 22 4.25 -5.51 4.01
N ILE A 23 3.54 -6.28 3.18
CA ILE A 23 3.46 -7.73 3.30
C ILE A 23 4.28 -8.34 2.19
N GLU A 24 5.44 -8.85 2.54
CA GLU A 24 6.43 -9.34 1.60
C GLU A 24 7.33 -10.37 2.29
N ASP A 25 7.42 -11.57 1.71
CA ASP A 25 8.24 -12.64 2.28
C ASP A 25 9.71 -12.56 1.84
N ASP A 26 10.00 -11.90 0.72
CA ASP A 26 11.37 -11.74 0.25
C ASP A 26 12.11 -10.67 1.05
N PRO A 27 13.23 -11.03 1.75
CA PRO A 27 13.93 -10.07 2.59
C PRO A 27 14.49 -8.87 1.83
N TRP A 28 14.98 -9.08 0.60
CA TRP A 28 15.55 -7.99 -0.20
C TRP A 28 14.50 -6.95 -0.57
N SER A 29 13.36 -7.40 -1.09
CA SER A 29 12.26 -6.51 -1.44
C SER A 29 11.71 -5.81 -0.21
N ARG A 30 11.55 -6.56 0.87
CA ARG A 30 11.04 -6.02 2.14
C ARG A 30 11.93 -4.92 2.69
N ASP A 31 13.23 -5.19 2.77
CA ASP A 31 14.19 -4.22 3.32
C ASP A 31 14.32 -2.98 2.45
N SER A 32 14.34 -3.16 1.13
CA SER A 32 14.46 -2.04 0.20
C SER A 32 13.27 -1.10 0.30
N LEU A 33 12.07 -1.64 0.27
CA LEU A 33 10.85 -0.82 0.37
C LEU A 33 10.70 -0.20 1.75
N SER A 34 11.00 -0.95 2.80
CA SER A 34 10.92 -0.44 4.17
C SER A 34 11.88 0.74 4.37
N THR A 35 13.09 0.62 3.86
CA THR A 35 14.10 1.69 3.96
C THR A 35 13.61 2.94 3.23
N PHE A 36 13.09 2.76 2.01
CA PHE A 36 12.58 3.89 1.24
C PHE A 36 11.47 4.64 2.00
N PHE A 37 10.49 3.91 2.53
CA PHE A 37 9.37 4.55 3.21
C PHE A 37 9.77 5.20 4.53
N ARG A 38 10.78 4.66 5.23
CA ARG A 38 11.32 5.30 6.42
C ARG A 38 12.02 6.61 6.08
N ILE A 39 12.73 6.63 4.95
CA ILE A 39 13.34 7.87 4.45
C ILE A 39 12.25 8.91 4.13
N MET A 40 11.11 8.48 3.65
CA MET A 40 9.96 9.34 3.41
C MET A 40 9.21 9.71 4.70
N GLU A 41 9.72 9.30 5.85
CA GLU A 41 9.15 9.58 7.18
C GLU A 41 7.77 8.95 7.39
N CYS A 42 7.49 7.86 6.71
CA CYS A 42 6.30 7.05 6.95
C CYS A 42 6.56 6.04 8.05
N ARG A 43 5.56 5.81 8.90
CA ARG A 43 5.63 4.71 9.85
C ARG A 43 5.46 3.41 9.08
N MET A 44 6.39 2.50 9.27
CA MET A 44 6.42 1.24 8.54
C MET A 44 6.31 0.06 9.47
N GLN A 45 5.46 -0.88 9.09
CA GLN A 45 5.46 -2.22 9.67
C GLN A 45 5.54 -3.21 8.53
N SER A 46 6.34 -4.27 8.67
CA SER A 46 6.41 -5.33 7.68
C SER A 46 5.86 -6.62 8.24
N ALA A 47 5.33 -7.45 7.35
CA ALA A 47 4.82 -8.77 7.66
C ALA A 47 5.32 -9.74 6.59
N GLU A 48 5.68 -10.96 6.98
CA GLU A 48 6.21 -11.97 6.06
C GLU A 48 5.14 -12.94 5.59
N ASN A 49 4.00 -12.96 6.27
CA ASN A 49 2.94 -13.93 6.01
C ASN A 49 1.59 -13.39 6.45
N ALA A 50 0.54 -14.16 6.17
CA ALA A 50 -0.83 -13.77 6.49
C ALA A 50 -1.08 -13.57 7.98
N MET A 51 -0.52 -14.44 8.83
CA MET A 51 -0.73 -14.33 10.27
C MET A 51 -0.17 -13.04 10.84
N GLU A 52 1.04 -12.67 10.41
CA GLU A 52 1.66 -11.42 10.84
C GLU A 52 0.88 -10.21 10.35
N ALA A 53 0.38 -10.27 9.11
CA ALA A 53 -0.41 -9.18 8.53
C ALA A 53 -1.72 -8.99 9.29
N ILE A 54 -2.42 -10.07 9.61
CA ILE A 54 -3.67 -10.00 10.36
C ILE A 54 -3.42 -9.44 11.77
N ALA A 55 -2.35 -9.88 12.42
CA ALA A 55 -1.97 -9.36 13.73
C ALA A 55 -1.69 -7.85 13.65
N ALA A 56 -1.01 -7.41 12.60
CA ALA A 56 -0.67 -6.00 12.42
C ALA A 56 -1.92 -5.12 12.29
N VAL A 57 -2.86 -5.50 11.42
CA VAL A 57 -4.08 -4.70 11.22
C VAL A 57 -5.04 -4.76 12.42
N SER A 58 -4.89 -5.78 13.26
CA SER A 58 -5.68 -5.89 14.49
C SER A 58 -5.20 -4.92 15.57
N ARG A 59 -3.97 -4.44 15.47
CA ARG A 59 -3.34 -3.59 16.49
C ARG A 59 -3.14 -2.16 16.07
N ASN A 60 -2.99 -1.92 14.76
CA ASN A 60 -2.63 -0.61 14.23
C ASN A 60 -3.48 -0.23 13.05
N ARG A 61 -3.60 1.06 12.82
CA ARG A 61 -4.23 1.59 11.61
C ARG A 61 -3.17 1.86 10.56
N PHE A 62 -3.51 1.57 9.31
CA PHE A 62 -2.63 1.81 8.17
C PHE A 62 -3.38 2.60 7.11
N ASP A 63 -2.68 3.53 6.48
CA ASP A 63 -3.21 4.28 5.35
C ASP A 63 -3.08 3.49 4.07
N LEU A 64 -1.99 2.72 3.95
CA LEU A 64 -1.66 1.97 2.75
C LEU A 64 -1.21 0.56 3.13
N ILE A 65 -1.71 -0.43 2.42
CA ILE A 65 -1.24 -1.81 2.53
C ILE A 65 -0.68 -2.23 1.17
N LEU A 66 0.60 -2.60 1.16
CA LEU A 66 1.28 -3.16 0.00
C LEU A 66 1.45 -4.65 0.24
N CYS A 67 0.98 -5.47 -0.68
CA CYS A 67 1.01 -6.92 -0.49
C CYS A 67 1.52 -7.63 -1.73
N GLU A 68 2.53 -8.49 -1.55
CA GLU A 68 3.02 -9.37 -2.61
C GLU A 68 1.93 -10.38 -2.98
N TYR A 69 1.78 -10.61 -4.29
CA TYR A 69 0.79 -11.57 -4.78
C TYR A 69 1.09 -13.00 -4.33
N GLN A 70 2.36 -13.42 -4.44
CA GLN A 70 2.77 -14.77 -4.04
C GLN A 70 3.36 -14.76 -2.65
N LEU A 71 2.62 -15.28 -1.70
CA LEU A 71 3.06 -15.44 -0.32
C LEU A 71 3.03 -16.92 0.06
N PRO A 72 3.82 -17.34 1.04
CA PRO A 72 3.75 -18.72 1.53
C PRO A 72 2.35 -19.03 2.07
N GLY A 73 1.74 -20.07 1.54
CA GLY A 73 0.47 -20.60 2.04
C GLY A 73 -0.79 -19.85 1.65
N MET A 74 -0.67 -18.65 1.09
CA MET A 74 -1.85 -17.89 0.71
C MET A 74 -1.49 -16.87 -0.38
N LYS A 75 -2.34 -16.71 -1.37
CA LYS A 75 -2.15 -15.66 -2.37
C LYS A 75 -2.46 -14.29 -1.77
N GLY A 76 -1.64 -13.29 -2.14
CA GLY A 76 -1.82 -11.93 -1.64
C GLY A 76 -3.18 -11.33 -1.94
N LEU A 77 -3.76 -11.68 -3.08
CA LEU A 77 -5.10 -11.22 -3.43
C LEU A 77 -6.14 -11.69 -2.41
N THR A 78 -6.07 -12.95 -2.01
CA THR A 78 -6.95 -13.52 -1.00
C THR A 78 -6.73 -12.82 0.35
N LEU A 79 -5.48 -12.61 0.70
CA LEU A 79 -5.14 -11.93 1.96
C LEU A 79 -5.68 -10.50 1.98
N LEU A 80 -5.50 -9.75 0.90
CA LEU A 80 -6.00 -8.38 0.83
C LEU A 80 -7.52 -8.29 0.98
N LYS A 81 -8.25 -9.26 0.40
CA LYS A 81 -9.70 -9.34 0.61
C LYS A 81 -10.04 -9.49 2.08
N MET A 82 -9.34 -10.39 2.77
CA MET A 82 -9.55 -10.60 4.20
C MET A 82 -9.24 -9.33 4.99
N LEU A 83 -8.11 -8.68 4.68
CA LEU A 83 -7.71 -7.47 5.37
C LEU A 83 -8.67 -6.32 5.13
N GLY A 84 -9.27 -6.26 3.94
CA GLY A 84 -10.29 -5.26 3.64
C GLY A 84 -11.53 -5.37 4.52
N ASN A 85 -11.86 -6.57 4.96
CA ASN A 85 -12.97 -6.80 5.87
C ASN A 85 -12.60 -6.44 7.31
N ILE A 86 -11.36 -6.72 7.71
CA ILE A 86 -10.89 -6.44 9.07
C ILE A 86 -10.53 -4.96 9.24
N HIS A 87 -9.97 -4.36 8.19
CA HIS A 87 -9.41 -3.01 8.24
C HIS A 87 -9.81 -2.22 6.99
N PRO A 88 -11.09 -1.79 6.88
CA PRO A 88 -11.64 -1.27 5.63
C PRO A 88 -11.15 0.10 5.21
N GLY A 89 -10.42 0.82 6.02
CA GLY A 89 -10.00 2.19 5.72
C GLY A 89 -8.72 2.33 4.91
N ALA A 90 -7.97 1.26 4.70
CA ALA A 90 -6.67 1.34 4.02
C ALA A 90 -6.81 1.20 2.51
N VAL A 91 -5.99 1.97 1.79
CA VAL A 91 -5.79 1.76 0.35
C VAL A 91 -4.92 0.52 0.17
N GLN A 92 -5.28 -0.34 -0.77
CA GLN A 92 -4.61 -1.62 -0.98
C GLN A 92 -3.98 -1.69 -2.37
N PHE A 93 -2.69 -1.99 -2.43
CA PHE A 93 -1.97 -2.24 -3.67
C PHE A 93 -1.42 -3.66 -3.66
N LEU A 94 -1.65 -4.39 -4.74
CA LEU A 94 -1.12 -5.73 -4.94
C LEU A 94 0.13 -5.65 -5.81
N LEU A 95 1.23 -6.24 -5.35
CA LEU A 95 2.50 -6.25 -6.07
C LEU A 95 2.71 -7.63 -6.67
N THR A 96 3.06 -7.70 -7.96
CA THR A 96 3.17 -9.00 -8.65
C THR A 96 4.23 -9.00 -9.73
N SER A 97 4.90 -10.15 -9.91
CA SER A 97 5.76 -10.41 -11.06
C SER A 97 4.98 -10.97 -12.25
N TYR A 98 3.73 -11.35 -12.05
CA TYR A 98 2.86 -11.82 -13.12
C TYR A 98 2.32 -10.68 -13.96
N PRO A 99 1.88 -10.94 -15.19
CA PRO A 99 1.24 -9.90 -16.00
C PRO A 99 0.01 -9.34 -15.31
N VAL A 100 -0.04 -8.01 -15.21
CA VAL A 100 -1.12 -7.28 -14.52
C VAL A 100 -2.48 -7.60 -15.14
N GLN A 101 -2.54 -7.78 -16.46
CA GLN A 101 -3.78 -8.03 -17.18
C GLN A 101 -4.55 -9.26 -16.66
N LYS A 102 -3.83 -10.24 -16.14
CA LYS A 102 -4.46 -11.47 -15.63
C LYS A 102 -5.06 -11.28 -14.23
N LEU A 103 -4.59 -10.30 -13.49
CA LEU A 103 -4.99 -10.09 -12.11
C LEU A 103 -5.88 -8.87 -11.91
N ALA A 104 -5.81 -7.91 -12.83
CA ALA A 104 -6.46 -6.62 -12.65
C ALA A 104 -7.97 -6.71 -12.43
N GLU A 105 -8.63 -7.55 -13.21
CA GLU A 105 -10.08 -7.71 -13.14
C GLU A 105 -10.52 -8.33 -11.81
N GLU A 106 -9.84 -9.38 -11.40
CA GLU A 106 -10.15 -10.03 -10.13
C GLU A 106 -9.83 -9.13 -8.94
N ALA A 107 -8.71 -8.40 -9.01
CA ALA A 107 -8.33 -7.44 -7.99
C ALA A 107 -9.38 -6.35 -7.83
N ALA A 108 -9.85 -5.80 -8.95
CA ALA A 108 -10.89 -4.76 -8.92
C ALA A 108 -12.17 -5.26 -8.26
N ARG A 109 -12.60 -6.49 -8.62
CA ARG A 109 -13.79 -7.09 -8.01
C ARG A 109 -13.61 -7.34 -6.52
N SER A 110 -12.38 -7.48 -6.06
CA SER A 110 -12.06 -7.76 -4.66
C SER A 110 -11.86 -6.49 -3.81
N GLY A 111 -12.02 -5.31 -4.42
CA GLY A 111 -11.83 -4.05 -3.71
C GLY A 111 -10.39 -3.60 -3.59
N ILE A 112 -9.47 -4.23 -4.32
CA ILE A 112 -8.05 -3.83 -4.36
C ILE A 112 -7.92 -2.64 -5.30
N HIS A 113 -7.22 -1.59 -4.85
CA HIS A 113 -7.17 -0.32 -5.58
C HIS A 113 -6.27 -0.37 -6.80
N GLU A 114 -5.11 -1.03 -6.70
CA GLU A 114 -4.14 -1.07 -7.79
C GLU A 114 -3.37 -2.37 -7.80
N VAL A 115 -2.99 -2.82 -9.00
CA VAL A 115 -2.05 -3.94 -9.19
C VAL A 115 -0.81 -3.36 -9.85
N ILE A 116 0.33 -3.51 -9.20
CA ILE A 116 1.60 -2.96 -9.69
C ILE A 116 2.54 -4.11 -10.03
N ARG A 117 3.04 -4.10 -11.27
CA ARG A 117 3.96 -5.14 -11.74
C ARG A 117 5.39 -4.85 -11.29
N LYS A 118 6.04 -5.87 -10.77
CA LYS A 118 7.46 -5.84 -10.44
C LYS A 118 8.31 -6.17 -11.67
N PRO A 119 9.48 -5.56 -11.84
CA PRO A 119 10.00 -4.47 -11.03
C PRO A 119 9.30 -3.15 -11.36
N PHE A 120 9.17 -2.28 -10.38
CA PHE A 120 8.57 -0.96 -10.59
C PHE A 120 9.51 0.13 -10.06
N THR A 121 9.33 1.33 -10.59
CA THR A 121 10.07 2.50 -10.10
C THR A 121 9.27 3.21 -9.01
N MET A 122 9.96 4.05 -8.26
CA MET A 122 9.27 4.88 -7.28
C MET A 122 8.28 5.84 -7.95
N ASP A 123 8.60 6.28 -9.16
CA ASP A 123 7.67 7.12 -9.94
C ASP A 123 6.35 6.40 -10.19
N THR A 124 6.41 5.13 -10.57
CA THR A 124 5.21 4.31 -10.78
C THR A 124 4.38 4.22 -9.50
N LEU A 125 5.04 3.96 -8.38
CA LEU A 125 4.37 3.88 -7.08
C LEU A 125 3.72 5.22 -6.71
N GLU A 126 4.43 6.32 -6.91
CA GLU A 126 3.92 7.66 -6.61
C GLU A 126 2.71 8.03 -7.46
N GLU A 127 2.73 7.67 -8.74
CA GLU A 127 1.57 7.88 -9.62
C GLU A 127 0.34 7.18 -9.08
N SER A 128 0.50 5.94 -8.62
CA SER A 128 -0.60 5.19 -8.02
C SER A 128 -1.08 5.83 -6.72
N LEU A 129 -0.15 6.27 -5.87
CA LEU A 129 -0.49 6.96 -4.64
C LEU A 129 -1.29 8.24 -4.91
N MET A 130 -0.83 9.03 -5.88
CA MET A 130 -1.51 10.27 -6.25
C MET A 130 -2.91 10.02 -6.80
N ARG A 131 -3.11 8.89 -7.46
CA ARG A 131 -4.41 8.51 -8.03
C ARG A 131 -5.44 8.20 -6.96
N TYR A 132 -5.03 7.55 -5.88
CA TYR A 132 -5.97 7.06 -4.87
C TYR A 132 -6.04 7.91 -3.60
N PHE A 133 -4.94 8.43 -3.12
CA PHE A 133 -4.90 9.18 -1.87
C PHE A 133 -5.53 10.58 -1.95
N PRO A 134 -5.31 11.40 -2.98
CA PRO A 134 -6.02 12.66 -3.10
C PRO A 134 -7.53 12.47 -3.16
N ARG A 135 -7.97 11.41 -3.83
CA ARG A 135 -9.39 11.07 -3.98
C ARG A 135 -10.02 10.70 -2.64
N VAL A 136 -9.34 9.87 -1.85
CA VAL A 136 -9.79 9.49 -0.51
C VAL A 136 -9.87 10.71 0.40
N ARG A 137 -8.84 11.57 0.37
CA ARG A 137 -8.82 12.81 1.14
C ARG A 137 -9.92 13.76 0.72
N GLN A 138 -10.17 13.87 -0.56
CA GLN A 138 -11.21 14.73 -1.10
C GLN A 138 -12.59 14.27 -0.64
N GLU A 139 -12.86 12.99 -0.68
CA GLU A 139 -14.08 12.41 -0.16
C GLU A 139 -14.27 12.72 1.33
N GLY A 140 -13.21 12.57 2.12
CA GLY A 140 -13.23 12.91 3.52
C GLY A 140 -13.49 14.38 3.79
N ARG A 141 -12.92 15.26 2.97
CA ARG A 141 -13.16 16.70 3.06
C ARG A 141 -14.58 17.06 2.71
N ASP A 142 -15.13 16.45 1.67
CA ASP A 142 -16.49 16.70 1.25
C ASP A 142 -17.48 16.31 2.34
N LEU A 143 -17.23 15.19 3.02
CA LEU A 143 -18.04 14.78 4.16
C LEU A 143 -17.99 15.78 5.31
N VAL A 144 -16.82 16.36 5.57
CA VAL A 144 -16.64 17.37 6.60
C VAL A 144 -17.14 18.73 6.13
N GLY A 145 -16.96 19.03 4.84
CA GLY A 145 -17.34 20.33 4.26
C GLY A 145 -18.80 20.47 3.90
N ALA A 146 -19.59 19.40 3.97
CA ALA A 146 -21.02 19.41 3.66
C ALA A 146 -21.87 20.07 4.75
N HIS A 147 -21.20 20.63 5.71
CA HIS A 147 -21.85 21.30 6.84
C HIS A 147 -21.77 22.83 6.71
#